data_99a57c5e2b2dcf4e8250b0b38c05bec7
#
_entry.id   99a57c5e2b2dcf4e8250b0b38c05bec7
#
_cell.length_a   1.000
_cell.length_b   1.000
_cell.length_c   1.000
_cell.angle_alpha   90.00
_cell.angle_beta   90.00
_cell.angle_gamma   90.00
#
_symmetry.space_group_name_H-M   'P 1'
#
loop_
_entity.id
_entity.type
_entity.pdbx_description
1 polymer ?
#
loop_
_entity_poly.entity_id
_entity_poly.type
_entity_poly.pdbx_seq_one_letter_code
_entity_poly.pdbx_strand_id
1 'polypeptide(L)'
;TFAYFIQPKIFPKGKEISGLTRTIDVMPTILDLLEIPIDKSCLTMQGESLLNSINQSTTDEDSEFNKIAFSETGGLLGPWPSPDSPNVECVRTEKWKLIHNLTPDTWELYNLKDDPQETKNLVNKYPIIVKKLKDKLQLIVDECAAF
;
A
#
# COMPACT_ATOMS: atom_id res chain seq x y z
N THR A 1 -4.16 -10.24 -1.69
CA THR A 1 -3.89 -10.84 -0.37
C THR A 1 -5.14 -10.72 0.47
N PHE A 2 -5.53 -11.78 1.17
CA PHE A 2 -6.65 -11.79 2.11
C PHE A 2 -6.10 -12.02 3.51
N ALA A 3 -6.59 -11.29 4.49
CA ALA A 3 -6.32 -11.52 5.90
C ALA A 3 -7.64 -11.73 6.65
N TYR A 4 -7.68 -12.72 7.52
CA TYR A 4 -8.83 -13.02 8.36
C TYR A 4 -8.45 -12.83 9.82
N PHE A 5 -9.19 -11.97 10.52
CA PHE A 5 -9.08 -11.81 11.96
C PHE A 5 -10.29 -12.44 12.61
N ILE A 6 -10.07 -13.43 13.49
CA ILE A 6 -11.14 -14.15 14.20
C ILE A 6 -10.97 -13.91 15.70
N GLN A 7 -11.74 -13.00 16.22
CA GLN A 7 -11.86 -12.74 17.66
C GLN A 7 -13.33 -12.45 17.99
N PRO A 8 -14.12 -13.48 18.40
CA PRO A 8 -15.58 -13.38 18.52
C PRO A 8 -16.09 -12.30 19.46
N LYS A 9 -15.26 -11.84 20.41
CA LYS A 9 -15.66 -10.79 21.37
C LYS A 9 -15.42 -9.37 20.83
N ILE A 10 -14.57 -9.21 19.83
CA ILE A 10 -14.12 -7.90 19.31
C ILE A 10 -14.65 -7.67 17.91
N PHE A 11 -14.59 -8.70 17.04
CA PHE A 11 -15.01 -8.58 15.65
C PHE A 11 -16.42 -9.06 15.43
N PRO A 12 -17.29 -8.25 14.81
CA PRO A 12 -18.59 -8.72 14.36
C PRO A 12 -18.40 -9.81 13.31
N LYS A 13 -19.21 -10.87 13.40
CA LYS A 13 -19.15 -11.99 12.48
C LYS A 13 -19.44 -11.55 11.04
N GLY A 14 -18.58 -11.93 10.11
CA GLY A 14 -18.77 -11.70 8.68
C GLY A 14 -18.62 -10.24 8.22
N LYS A 15 -18.01 -9.37 9.02
CA LYS A 15 -17.70 -8.00 8.58
C LYS A 15 -16.50 -8.00 7.63
N GLU A 16 -16.65 -7.33 6.50
CA GLU A 16 -15.59 -7.11 5.52
C GLU A 16 -15.10 -5.66 5.58
N ILE A 17 -13.80 -5.46 5.48
CA ILE A 17 -13.16 -4.16 5.29
C ILE A 17 -12.80 -4.06 3.82
N SER A 18 -13.47 -3.17 3.10
CA SER A 18 -13.28 -3.00 1.65
C SER A 18 -12.17 -2.01 1.27
N GLY A 19 -11.64 -1.25 2.22
CA GLY A 19 -10.58 -0.27 1.98
C GLY A 19 -9.20 -0.89 1.72
N LEU A 20 -8.26 -0.07 1.24
CA LEU A 20 -6.88 -0.48 1.04
C LEU A 20 -6.26 -0.92 2.38
N THR A 21 -5.81 -2.17 2.45
CA THR A 21 -5.08 -2.75 3.59
C THR A 21 -3.68 -3.17 3.13
N ARG A 22 -2.70 -3.07 4.04
CA ARG A 22 -1.30 -3.40 3.77
C ARG A 22 -0.84 -4.50 4.72
N THR A 23 0.13 -5.31 4.32
CA THR A 23 0.70 -6.34 5.20
C THR A 23 1.35 -5.74 6.45
N ILE A 24 1.90 -4.53 6.34
CA ILE A 24 2.48 -3.80 7.47
C ILE A 24 1.42 -3.36 8.50
N ASP A 25 0.13 -3.34 8.15
CA ASP A 25 -0.97 -2.99 9.05
C ASP A 25 -1.33 -4.14 10.02
N VAL A 26 -0.85 -5.36 9.75
CA VAL A 26 -1.18 -6.56 10.57
C VAL A 26 -0.59 -6.46 11.98
N MET A 27 0.68 -6.11 12.09
CA MET A 27 1.36 -6.03 13.40
C MET A 27 0.72 -4.97 14.31
N PRO A 28 0.56 -3.70 13.89
CA PRO A 28 -0.10 -2.70 14.73
C PRO A 28 -1.54 -3.09 15.09
N THR A 29 -2.25 -3.79 14.22
CA THR A 29 -3.60 -4.29 14.51
C THR A 29 -3.58 -5.34 15.63
N ILE A 30 -2.61 -6.25 15.61
CA ILE A 30 -2.48 -7.28 16.66
C ILE A 30 -2.12 -6.64 18.00
N LEU A 31 -1.18 -5.70 18.01
CA LEU A 31 -0.77 -5.01 19.24
C LEU A 31 -1.92 -4.22 19.85
N ASP A 32 -2.68 -3.54 19.02
CA ASP A 32 -3.87 -2.78 19.43
C ASP A 32 -4.98 -3.69 19.99
N LEU A 33 -5.19 -4.86 19.34
CA LEU A 33 -6.13 -5.90 19.82
C LEU A 33 -5.75 -6.46 21.18
N LEU A 34 -4.46 -6.55 21.47
CA LEU A 34 -3.93 -7.08 22.73
C LEU A 34 -3.72 -5.99 23.78
N GLU A 35 -4.09 -4.74 23.47
CA GLU A 35 -3.87 -3.57 24.31
C GLU A 35 -2.40 -3.40 24.73
N ILE A 36 -1.48 -3.82 23.85
CA ILE A 36 -0.04 -3.69 24.07
C ILE A 36 0.37 -2.28 23.60
N PRO A 37 0.88 -1.43 24.50
CA PRO A 37 1.30 -0.09 24.12
C PRO A 37 2.50 -0.15 23.16
N ILE A 38 2.41 0.58 22.05
CA ILE A 38 3.51 0.75 21.12
C ILE A 38 4.38 1.90 21.63
N ASP A 39 5.60 1.59 22.02
CA ASP A 39 6.60 2.64 22.30
C ASP A 39 7.09 3.24 20.98
N LYS A 40 6.55 4.39 20.65
CA LYS A 40 6.89 5.14 19.42
C LYS A 40 8.35 5.59 19.37
N SER A 41 9.08 5.53 20.47
CA SER A 41 10.50 5.92 20.52
C SER A 41 11.42 4.78 20.05
N CYS A 42 10.97 3.54 20.13
CA CYS A 42 11.80 2.36 19.83
C CYS A 42 11.46 1.66 18.50
N LEU A 43 10.29 1.92 17.92
CA LEU A 43 9.82 1.21 16.74
C LEU A 43 9.30 2.19 15.69
N THR A 44 9.99 2.28 14.57
CA THR A 44 9.51 2.94 13.37
C THR A 44 8.48 2.04 12.66
N MET A 45 7.29 1.91 13.28
CA MET A 45 6.21 1.12 12.70
C MET A 45 5.46 1.97 11.69
N GLN A 46 5.55 1.61 10.42
CA GLN A 46 4.92 2.35 9.31
C GLN A 46 3.45 1.97 9.09
N GLY A 47 3.00 0.84 9.64
CA GLY A 47 1.62 0.36 9.52
C GLY A 47 0.66 1.06 10.49
N GLU A 48 -0.63 0.93 10.21
CA GLU A 48 -1.72 1.48 11.01
C GLU A 48 -2.67 0.37 11.46
N SER A 49 -3.20 0.47 12.69
CA SER A 49 -4.21 -0.48 13.16
C SER A 49 -5.49 -0.41 12.33
N LEU A 50 -5.98 -1.56 11.90
CA LEU A 50 -7.23 -1.68 11.15
C LEU A 50 -8.48 -1.62 12.05
N LEU A 51 -8.34 -1.59 13.38
CA LEU A 51 -9.47 -1.55 14.31
C LEU A 51 -10.35 -0.31 14.10
N ASN A 52 -9.74 0.83 13.81
CA ASN A 52 -10.47 2.06 13.50
C ASN A 52 -11.28 1.94 12.20
N SER A 53 -10.76 1.22 11.20
CA SER A 53 -11.45 1.00 9.92
C SER A 53 -12.66 0.05 10.06
N ILE A 54 -12.69 -0.78 11.11
CA ILE A 54 -13.82 -1.65 11.41
C ILE A 54 -15.04 -0.83 11.86
N ASN A 55 -14.80 0.29 12.52
CA ASN A 55 -15.84 1.11 13.15
C ASN A 55 -16.27 2.32 12.31
N GLN A 56 -15.51 2.69 11.29
CA GLN A 56 -15.74 3.87 10.46
C GLN A 56 -16.08 3.48 9.03
N SER A 57 -17.19 4.01 8.53
CA SER A 57 -17.53 4.06 7.10
C SER A 57 -17.08 5.42 6.58
N THR A 58 -15.81 5.59 6.27
CA THR A 58 -15.32 6.86 5.71
C THR A 58 -15.37 6.81 4.19
N THR A 59 -16.19 7.70 3.62
CA THR A 59 -16.32 7.97 2.19
C THR A 59 -15.83 9.38 1.84
N ASP A 60 -14.67 9.78 2.37
CA ASP A 60 -14.09 11.07 2.01
C ASP A 60 -13.23 10.92 0.75
N GLU A 61 -13.63 11.57 -0.34
CA GLU A 61 -12.90 11.59 -1.61
C GLU A 61 -11.49 12.19 -1.48
N ASP A 62 -11.25 13.07 -0.52
CA ASP A 62 -9.92 13.60 -0.20
C ASP A 62 -9.00 12.58 0.49
N SER A 63 -9.54 11.47 0.98
CA SER A 63 -8.75 10.39 1.60
C SER A 63 -8.05 9.48 0.59
N GLU A 64 -8.35 9.59 -0.71
CA GLU A 64 -7.82 8.68 -1.75
C GLU A 64 -6.29 8.58 -1.77
N PHE A 65 -5.60 9.68 -1.46
CA PHE A 65 -4.13 9.73 -1.43
C PHE A 65 -3.53 9.66 -0.03
N ASN A 66 -4.36 9.49 1.01
CA ASN A 66 -3.89 9.42 2.39
C ASN A 66 -3.36 8.04 2.74
N LYS A 67 -3.98 6.98 2.22
CA LYS A 67 -3.49 5.61 2.41
C LYS A 67 -2.89 5.09 1.12
N ILE A 68 -1.61 4.75 1.19
CA ILE A 68 -0.83 4.25 0.06
C ILE A 68 -0.18 2.93 0.44
N ALA A 69 -0.26 1.96 -0.45
CA ALA A 69 0.54 0.76 -0.40
C ALA A 69 1.72 0.89 -1.35
N PHE A 70 2.90 0.58 -0.85
CA PHE A 70 4.14 0.49 -1.61
C PHE A 70 4.53 -0.97 -1.76
N SER A 71 5.12 -1.31 -2.90
CA SER A 71 5.78 -2.58 -3.13
C SER A 71 6.92 -2.41 -4.14
N GLU A 72 7.97 -3.16 -3.93
CA GLU A 72 9.10 -3.24 -4.84
C GLU A 72 9.44 -4.69 -5.14
N THR A 73 10.06 -4.95 -6.26
CA THR A 73 10.57 -6.27 -6.62
C THR A 73 11.86 -6.17 -7.41
N GLY A 74 12.82 -7.01 -7.06
CA GLY A 74 13.94 -7.30 -7.92
C GLY A 74 13.50 -8.23 -9.05
N GLY A 75 13.97 -7.99 -10.26
CA GLY A 75 13.48 -8.57 -11.50
C GLY A 75 13.20 -10.06 -11.52
N LEU A 76 12.15 -10.40 -12.23
CA LEU A 76 11.69 -11.78 -12.46
C LEU A 76 12.65 -12.64 -13.32
N LEU A 77 13.73 -12.10 -13.83
CA LEU A 77 14.61 -12.75 -14.81
C LEU A 77 15.98 -13.13 -14.24
N GLY A 78 16.07 -13.42 -12.97
CA GLY A 78 17.31 -13.91 -12.40
C GLY A 78 17.14 -15.21 -11.63
N PRO A 79 18.13 -16.11 -11.69
CA PRO A 79 18.20 -17.17 -10.69
C PRO A 79 18.39 -16.51 -9.32
N TRP A 80 17.72 -17.05 -8.34
CA TRP A 80 17.97 -16.71 -6.95
C TRP A 80 19.49 -16.74 -6.61
N PRO A 81 20.02 -15.73 -5.88
CA PRO A 81 19.31 -14.68 -5.14
C PRO A 81 18.81 -13.51 -6.01
N SER A 82 17.82 -12.79 -5.45
CA SER A 82 17.30 -11.55 -6.05
C SER A 82 18.42 -10.56 -6.36
N PRO A 83 18.26 -9.72 -7.40
CA PRO A 83 19.22 -8.66 -7.67
C PRO A 83 19.38 -7.74 -6.46
N ASP A 84 20.57 -7.16 -6.29
CA ASP A 84 20.93 -6.30 -5.15
C ASP A 84 20.09 -5.01 -5.05
N SER A 85 19.33 -4.69 -6.11
CA SER A 85 18.43 -3.53 -6.16
C SER A 85 17.09 -3.88 -6.81
N PRO A 86 15.98 -3.29 -6.38
CA PRO A 86 14.71 -3.44 -7.06
C PRO A 86 14.79 -2.93 -8.50
N ASN A 87 14.04 -3.54 -9.40
CA ASN A 87 13.93 -3.06 -10.78
C ASN A 87 12.51 -2.61 -11.13
N VAL A 88 11.55 -2.84 -10.23
CA VAL A 88 10.19 -2.35 -10.34
C VAL A 88 9.73 -1.85 -8.98
N GLU A 89 9.20 -0.66 -8.96
CA GLU A 89 8.57 -0.02 -7.82
C GLU A 89 7.10 0.27 -8.12
N CYS A 90 6.25 0.20 -7.12
CA CYS A 90 4.84 0.41 -7.29
C CYS A 90 4.24 1.13 -6.09
N VAL A 91 3.43 2.13 -6.35
CA VAL A 91 2.53 2.73 -5.36
C VAL A 91 1.08 2.53 -5.77
N ARG A 92 0.25 2.21 -4.79
CA ARG A 92 -1.16 1.95 -4.99
C ARG A 92 -2.01 2.71 -3.96
N THR A 93 -3.06 3.37 -4.44
CA THR A 93 -4.22 3.80 -3.67
C THR A 93 -5.37 2.81 -3.87
N GLU A 94 -6.54 3.10 -3.35
CA GLU A 94 -7.75 2.33 -3.65
C GLU A 94 -8.08 2.30 -5.15
N LYS A 95 -7.92 3.44 -5.83
CA LYS A 95 -8.33 3.65 -7.23
C LYS A 95 -7.18 3.57 -8.21
N TRP A 96 -6.02 4.09 -7.86
CA TRP A 96 -4.91 4.23 -8.78
C TRP A 96 -3.74 3.32 -8.42
N LYS A 97 -3.05 2.83 -9.45
CA LYS A 97 -1.79 2.12 -9.32
C LYS A 97 -0.79 2.74 -10.29
N LEU A 98 0.35 3.20 -9.76
CA LEU A 98 1.48 3.69 -10.55
C LEU A 98 2.62 2.69 -10.42
N ILE A 99 3.14 2.25 -11.55
CA ILE A 99 4.29 1.34 -11.64
C ILE A 99 5.45 2.09 -12.27
N HIS A 100 6.62 1.96 -11.69
CA HIS A 100 7.88 2.43 -12.22
C HIS A 100 8.77 1.23 -12.56
N ASN A 101 9.03 1.00 -13.83
CA ASN A 101 10.03 0.05 -14.29
C ASN A 101 11.36 0.79 -14.36
N LEU A 102 12.28 0.53 -13.45
CA LEU A 102 13.57 1.21 -13.36
C LEU A 102 14.48 0.90 -14.55
N THR A 103 14.26 -0.25 -15.21
CA THR A 103 14.98 -0.64 -16.40
C THR A 103 14.04 -1.34 -17.40
N PRO A 104 13.74 -0.74 -18.56
CA PRO A 104 14.05 0.62 -19.02
C PRO A 104 13.17 1.63 -18.29
N ASP A 105 13.64 2.77 -17.89
CA ASP A 105 12.92 3.81 -17.14
C ASP A 105 11.56 4.15 -17.78
N THR A 106 10.51 3.41 -17.39
CA THR A 106 9.15 3.55 -17.92
C THR A 106 8.12 3.59 -16.81
N TRP A 107 7.02 4.28 -17.09
CA TRP A 107 5.93 4.48 -16.13
C TRP A 107 4.61 3.98 -16.68
N GLU A 108 3.82 3.37 -15.79
CA GLU A 108 2.49 2.90 -16.11
C GLU A 108 1.51 3.36 -15.04
N LEU A 109 0.33 3.83 -15.45
CA LEU A 109 -0.75 4.23 -14.54
C LEU A 109 -2.02 3.47 -14.89
N TYR A 110 -2.63 2.87 -13.87
CA TYR A 110 -3.89 2.13 -14.01
C TYR A 110 -4.95 2.65 -13.06
N ASN A 111 -6.20 2.66 -13.53
CA ASN A 111 -7.38 2.93 -12.69
C ASN A 111 -8.02 1.60 -12.30
N LEU A 112 -7.71 1.11 -11.12
CA LEU A 112 -8.12 -0.22 -10.64
C LEU A 112 -9.64 -0.35 -10.42
N LYS A 113 -10.36 0.78 -10.28
CA LYS A 113 -11.82 0.78 -10.11
C LYS A 113 -12.52 0.47 -11.44
N ASP A 114 -12.02 1.02 -12.55
CA ASP A 114 -12.61 0.88 -13.87
C ASP A 114 -11.95 -0.25 -14.68
N ASP A 115 -10.68 -0.54 -14.37
CA ASP A 115 -9.84 -1.54 -15.07
C ASP A 115 -9.04 -2.38 -14.04
N PRO A 116 -9.70 -3.29 -13.32
CA PRO A 116 -9.04 -4.14 -12.32
C PRO A 116 -8.05 -5.14 -12.93
N GLN A 117 -8.08 -5.32 -14.26
CA GLN A 117 -7.15 -6.19 -14.99
C GLN A 117 -5.90 -5.46 -15.50
N GLU A 118 -5.78 -4.16 -15.25
CA GLU A 118 -4.61 -3.35 -15.62
C GLU A 118 -4.28 -3.46 -17.13
N THR A 119 -5.31 -3.40 -17.97
CA THR A 119 -5.18 -3.58 -19.44
C THR A 119 -4.87 -2.29 -20.17
N LYS A 120 -5.15 -1.13 -19.56
CA LYS A 120 -5.09 0.18 -20.21
C LYS A 120 -4.17 1.13 -19.47
N ASN A 121 -2.95 1.32 -19.97
CA ASN A 121 -2.02 2.30 -19.41
C ASN A 121 -2.52 3.74 -19.65
N LEU A 122 -2.72 4.49 -18.58
CA LEU A 122 -3.28 5.84 -18.57
C LEU A 122 -2.23 6.93 -18.23
N VAL A 123 -0.94 6.61 -18.22
CA VAL A 123 0.14 7.50 -17.79
C VAL A 123 0.13 8.83 -18.55
N ASN A 124 -0.14 8.81 -19.85
CA ASN A 124 -0.19 10.02 -20.68
C ASN A 124 -1.52 10.78 -20.56
N LYS A 125 -2.57 10.14 -20.04
CA LYS A 125 -3.92 10.74 -19.94
C LYS A 125 -4.11 11.55 -18.65
N TYR A 126 -3.45 11.16 -17.56
CA TYR A 126 -3.64 11.78 -16.24
C TYR A 126 -2.32 12.28 -15.61
N PRO A 127 -1.64 13.27 -16.21
CA PRO A 127 -0.31 13.73 -15.77
C PRO A 127 -0.31 14.28 -14.33
N ILE A 128 -1.40 14.85 -13.86
CA ILE A 128 -1.54 15.38 -12.50
C ILE A 128 -1.54 14.24 -11.48
N ILE A 129 -2.26 13.15 -11.76
CA ILE A 129 -2.31 11.96 -10.89
C ILE A 129 -0.93 11.29 -10.86
N VAL A 130 -0.31 11.14 -12.04
CA VAL A 130 1.06 10.60 -12.16
C VAL A 130 2.02 11.39 -11.29
N LYS A 131 2.00 12.72 -11.37
CA LYS A 131 2.87 13.58 -10.55
C LYS A 131 2.64 13.34 -9.05
N LYS A 132 1.38 13.38 -8.59
CA LYS A 132 1.06 13.14 -7.17
C LYS A 132 1.57 11.80 -6.67
N LEU A 133 1.40 10.74 -7.46
CA LEU A 133 1.85 9.39 -7.08
C LEU A 133 3.38 9.26 -7.14
N LYS A 134 4.06 9.92 -8.08
CA LYS A 134 5.53 9.99 -8.12
C LYS A 134 6.09 10.68 -6.88
N ASP A 135 5.52 11.82 -6.50
CA ASP A 135 5.95 12.56 -5.31
C ASP A 135 5.80 11.67 -4.05
N LYS A 136 4.73 10.89 -3.97
CA LYS A 136 4.52 9.94 -2.87
C LYS A 136 5.48 8.74 -2.90
N LEU A 137 5.74 8.19 -4.09
CA LEU A 137 6.72 7.11 -4.25
C LEU A 137 8.10 7.56 -3.78
N GLN A 138 8.54 8.75 -4.23
CA GLN A 138 9.84 9.28 -3.85
C GLN A 138 9.99 9.47 -2.34
N LEU A 139 8.95 9.99 -1.67
CA LEU A 139 8.95 10.13 -0.21
C LEU A 139 9.15 8.78 0.50
N ILE A 140 8.46 7.72 0.03
CA ILE A 140 8.58 6.39 0.64
C ILE A 140 9.98 5.81 0.40
N VAL A 141 10.49 5.92 -0.82
CA VAL A 141 11.85 5.44 -1.16
C VAL A 141 12.91 6.16 -0.32
N ASP A 142 12.79 7.49 -0.16
CA ASP A 142 13.72 8.28 0.65
C ASP A 142 13.65 7.89 2.14
N GLU A 143 12.44 7.64 2.66
CA GLU A 143 12.25 7.13 4.02
C GLU A 143 12.88 5.74 4.21
N CYS A 144 12.69 4.82 3.25
CA CYS A 144 13.28 3.48 3.31
C CYS A 144 14.83 3.51 3.22
N ALA A 145 15.40 4.46 2.47
CA ALA A 145 16.85 4.60 2.33
C ALA A 145 17.53 5.23 3.57
N ALA A 146 16.77 5.84 4.49
CA ALA A 146 17.27 6.48 5.69
C ALA A 146 17.52 5.49 6.86
N PHE A 147 17.20 4.20 6.69
CA PHE A 147 17.41 3.10 7.65
C PHE A 147 18.54 2.17 7.19
#